data_3ba8f7061410903c9ee93909c9051292
#
_entry.id   3ba8f7061410903c9ee93909c9051292
#
_cell.length_a   1.000
_cell.length_b   1.000
_cell.length_c   1.000
_cell.angle_alpha   90.00
_cell.angle_beta   90.00
_cell.angle_gamma   90.00
#
_symmetry.space_group_name_H-M   'P 1'
#
loop_
_entity.id
_entity.type
_entity.pdbx_description
1 polymer ?
#
loop_
_entity_poly.entity_id
_entity_poly.type
_entity_poly.pdbx_seq_one_letter_code
_entity_poly.pdbx_strand_id
1 'polypeptide(L)'
;MQERDMKILEFMTQVRYCTNENIQDIFFQGLNHNVCYRRLNYLIDCKLIKRKYYHVDNKNVYVYYLDKKPSKRLLQHELLVTQFLVSLIKQGYELLSFEKTPKVADIIPDGIVSFKSGDKVKQLFLEVQLSSGDCILKYSNIKNKVSYDIPSTLYIITNQQMKYTKIRGLDIIIDDLNFSKLKGGIFQ
;
A
#
# COMPACT_ATOMS: atom_id res chain seq x y z
N MET A 1 -5.41 -14.78 22.47
CA MET A 1 -5.32 -13.94 21.25
C MET A 1 -6.74 -13.73 20.73
N GLN A 2 -7.13 -12.51 20.39
CA GLN A 2 -8.46 -12.20 19.86
C GLN A 2 -8.46 -12.33 18.32
N GLU A 3 -9.64 -12.52 17.70
CA GLU A 3 -9.78 -12.54 16.24
C GLU A 3 -9.19 -11.29 15.57
N ARG A 4 -9.39 -10.12 16.17
CA ARG A 4 -8.79 -8.86 15.69
C ARG A 4 -7.27 -8.91 15.63
N ASP A 5 -6.62 -9.56 16.58
CA ASP A 5 -5.15 -9.67 16.58
C ASP A 5 -4.65 -10.48 15.39
N MET A 6 -5.36 -11.57 15.07
CA MET A 6 -5.03 -12.39 13.91
C MET A 6 -5.11 -11.57 12.62
N LYS A 7 -6.19 -10.79 12.47
CA LYS A 7 -6.37 -9.90 11.31
C LYS A 7 -5.28 -8.82 11.23
N ILE A 8 -4.85 -8.26 12.36
CA ILE A 8 -3.73 -7.30 12.41
C ILE A 8 -2.43 -7.97 11.95
N LEU A 9 -2.12 -9.16 12.47
CA LEU A 9 -0.91 -9.90 12.11
C LEU A 9 -0.90 -10.31 10.64
N GLU A 10 -2.04 -10.77 10.12
CA GLU A 10 -2.22 -11.11 8.71
C GLU A 10 -1.98 -9.89 7.81
N PHE A 11 -2.61 -8.76 8.11
CA PHE A 11 -2.38 -7.51 7.40
C PHE A 11 -0.91 -7.09 7.45
N MET A 12 -0.27 -7.16 8.62
CA MET A 12 1.15 -6.84 8.77
C MET A 12 2.06 -7.78 7.98
N THR A 13 1.67 -9.05 7.80
CA THR A 13 2.40 -9.99 6.93
C THR A 13 2.40 -9.53 5.48
N GLN A 14 1.27 -9.01 5.00
CA GLN A 14 1.14 -8.51 3.63
C GLN A 14 1.92 -7.21 3.41
N VAL A 15 1.72 -6.20 4.27
CA VAL A 15 2.30 -4.86 4.08
C VAL A 15 3.71 -4.70 4.62
N ARG A 16 4.15 -5.54 5.55
CA ARG A 16 5.41 -5.54 6.31
C ARG A 16 5.54 -4.42 7.34
N TYR A 17 5.16 -3.19 7.02
CA TYR A 17 5.34 -2.01 7.87
C TYR A 17 4.05 -1.21 7.94
N CYS A 18 3.64 -0.82 9.14
CA CYS A 18 2.47 0.03 9.33
C CYS A 18 2.68 0.98 10.51
N THR A 19 1.94 2.06 10.53
CA THR A 19 1.88 3.01 11.64
C THR A 19 0.70 2.67 12.56
N ASN A 20 0.65 3.30 13.74
CA ASN A 20 -0.51 3.20 14.60
C ASN A 20 -1.79 3.70 13.92
N GLU A 21 -1.68 4.77 13.12
CA GLU A 21 -2.81 5.33 12.36
C GLU A 21 -3.35 4.33 11.34
N ASN A 22 -2.48 3.62 10.61
CA ASN A 22 -2.90 2.59 9.65
C ASN A 22 -3.72 1.48 10.33
N ILE A 23 -3.28 1.01 11.49
CA ILE A 23 -3.95 -0.04 12.25
C ILE A 23 -5.25 0.48 12.88
N GLN A 24 -5.24 1.71 13.41
CA GLN A 24 -6.43 2.38 13.93
C GLN A 24 -7.51 2.50 12.86
N ASP A 25 -7.14 2.96 11.68
CA ASP A 25 -8.05 3.22 10.57
C ASP A 25 -8.74 1.96 10.03
N ILE A 26 -8.10 0.79 10.11
CA ILE A 26 -8.68 -0.47 9.62
C ILE A 26 -9.39 -1.25 10.73
N PHE A 27 -8.74 -1.40 11.89
CA PHE A 27 -9.16 -2.39 12.90
C PHE A 27 -9.83 -1.77 14.12
N PHE A 28 -9.75 -0.44 14.29
CA PHE A 28 -10.28 0.26 15.45
C PHE A 28 -11.12 1.49 15.06
N GLN A 29 -11.78 1.43 13.89
CA GLN A 29 -12.65 2.52 13.45
C GLN A 29 -13.70 2.86 14.52
N GLY A 30 -13.90 4.16 14.74
CA GLY A 30 -14.85 4.65 15.73
C GLY A 30 -14.45 4.44 17.19
N LEU A 31 -13.33 3.76 17.49
CA LEU A 31 -12.82 3.57 18.84
C LEU A 31 -11.78 4.63 19.20
N ASN A 32 -11.68 4.92 20.51
CA ASN A 32 -10.65 5.82 21.01
C ASN A 32 -9.25 5.29 20.67
N HIS A 33 -8.36 6.18 20.23
CA HIS A 33 -6.97 5.89 19.88
C HIS A 33 -6.20 5.11 20.96
N ASN A 34 -6.50 5.37 22.24
CA ASN A 34 -5.90 4.65 23.36
C ASN A 34 -6.22 3.13 23.36
N VAL A 35 -7.35 2.73 22.76
CA VAL A 35 -7.73 1.31 22.67
C VAL A 35 -6.78 0.58 21.71
N CYS A 36 -6.53 1.17 20.54
CA CYS A 36 -5.56 0.67 19.57
C CYS A 36 -4.16 0.61 20.20
N TYR A 37 -3.71 1.72 20.80
CA TYR A 37 -2.39 1.81 21.40
C TYR A 37 -2.16 0.76 22.50
N ARG A 38 -3.11 0.58 23.42
CA ARG A 38 -3.02 -0.46 24.45
C ARG A 38 -2.94 -1.86 23.85
N ARG A 39 -3.72 -2.11 22.77
CA ARG A 39 -3.70 -3.42 22.11
C ARG A 39 -2.38 -3.70 21.42
N LEU A 40 -1.81 -2.71 20.74
CA LEU A 40 -0.49 -2.84 20.11
C LEU A 40 0.63 -3.06 21.14
N ASN A 41 0.58 -2.38 22.28
CA ASN A 41 1.52 -2.64 23.37
C ASN A 41 1.40 -4.08 23.89
N TYR A 42 0.18 -4.59 24.09
CA TYR A 42 -0.02 -6.00 24.44
C TYR A 42 0.60 -6.96 23.43
N LEU A 43 0.44 -6.72 22.11
CA LEU A 43 1.06 -7.54 21.08
C LEU A 43 2.59 -7.46 21.10
N ILE A 44 3.17 -6.31 21.46
CA ILE A 44 4.62 -6.14 21.66
C ILE A 44 5.09 -6.98 22.87
N ASP A 45 4.39 -6.88 24.01
CA ASP A 45 4.71 -7.62 25.24
C ASP A 45 4.64 -9.14 25.01
N CYS A 46 3.69 -9.59 24.18
CA CYS A 46 3.61 -10.98 23.69
C CYS A 46 4.68 -11.33 22.65
N LYS A 47 5.55 -10.41 22.24
CA LYS A 47 6.60 -10.59 21.22
C LYS A 47 6.06 -10.97 19.83
N LEU A 48 4.80 -10.68 19.55
CA LEU A 48 4.16 -10.94 18.26
C LEU A 48 4.47 -9.88 17.22
N ILE A 49 4.68 -8.64 17.66
CA ILE A 49 5.10 -7.51 16.81
C ILE A 49 6.25 -6.76 17.46
N LYS A 50 6.97 -6.01 16.66
CA LYS A 50 8.05 -5.11 17.09
C LYS A 50 7.70 -3.68 16.72
N ARG A 51 8.29 -2.72 17.44
CA ARG A 51 8.07 -1.30 17.20
C ARG A 51 9.41 -0.55 17.18
N LYS A 52 9.52 0.42 16.29
CA LYS A 52 10.63 1.38 16.30
C LYS A 52 10.14 2.77 15.94
N TYR A 53 10.81 3.77 16.51
CA TYR A 53 10.56 5.18 16.29
C TYR A 53 11.36 5.70 15.10
N TYR A 54 10.72 6.44 14.20
CA TYR A 54 11.32 7.03 13.01
C TYR A 54 10.84 8.47 12.82
N HIS A 55 11.66 9.25 12.16
CA HIS A 55 11.30 10.56 11.63
C HIS A 55 11.04 10.42 10.13
N VAL A 56 9.80 10.67 9.70
CA VAL A 56 9.32 10.54 8.31
C VAL A 56 8.47 11.75 7.99
N ASP A 57 8.73 12.45 6.88
CA ASP A 57 7.98 13.64 6.43
C ASP A 57 7.76 14.68 7.52
N ASN A 58 8.84 15.05 8.23
CA ASN A 58 8.83 15.99 9.35
C ASN A 58 7.93 15.60 10.53
N LYS A 59 7.52 14.33 10.59
CA LYS A 59 6.74 13.77 11.70
C LYS A 59 7.47 12.62 12.37
N ASN A 60 7.26 12.51 13.64
CA ASN A 60 7.76 11.41 14.44
C ASN A 60 6.71 10.33 14.53
N VAL A 61 7.00 9.14 14.00
CA VAL A 61 6.05 8.02 13.94
C VAL A 61 6.62 6.74 14.53
N TYR A 62 5.78 5.98 15.22
CA TYR A 62 6.09 4.59 15.52
C TYR A 62 5.72 3.72 14.32
N VAL A 63 6.68 2.91 13.87
CA VAL A 63 6.49 1.92 12.84
C VAL A 63 6.52 0.53 13.47
N TYR A 64 5.47 -0.22 13.20
CA TYR A 64 5.27 -1.60 13.65
C TYR A 64 5.64 -2.57 12.54
N TYR A 65 6.27 -3.68 12.91
CA TYR A 65 6.73 -4.71 11.98
C TYR A 65 6.83 -6.08 12.68
N LEU A 66 6.80 -7.16 11.90
CA LEU A 66 6.92 -8.52 12.43
C LEU A 66 8.40 -8.90 12.63
N ASP A 67 9.14 -9.05 11.56
CA ASP A 67 10.49 -9.63 11.58
C ASP A 67 11.58 -8.61 11.27
N LYS A 68 11.61 -8.14 10.02
CA LYS A 68 12.69 -7.30 9.52
C LYS A 68 12.42 -5.83 9.79
N LYS A 69 13.34 -5.21 10.54
CA LYS A 69 13.32 -3.77 10.80
C LYS A 69 13.37 -2.98 9.48
N PRO A 70 12.54 -1.92 9.32
CA PRO A 70 12.55 -1.10 8.12
C PRO A 70 13.87 -0.34 7.94
N SER A 71 14.32 -0.28 6.70
CA SER A 71 15.42 0.59 6.28
C SER A 71 14.95 2.05 6.25
N LYS A 72 15.71 2.98 6.83
CA LYS A 72 15.37 4.40 6.78
C LYS A 72 15.18 4.92 5.34
N ARG A 73 16.01 4.44 4.41
CA ARG A 73 16.02 4.87 3.01
C ARG A 73 14.72 4.51 2.27
N LEU A 74 14.14 3.36 2.59
CA LEU A 74 12.94 2.84 1.92
C LEU A 74 11.67 3.05 2.73
N LEU A 75 11.77 3.55 3.96
CA LEU A 75 10.64 3.57 4.88
C LEU A 75 9.47 4.41 4.36
N GLN A 76 9.72 5.60 3.84
CA GLN A 76 8.67 6.46 3.30
C GLN A 76 7.93 5.78 2.15
N HIS A 77 8.67 5.20 1.21
CA HIS A 77 8.13 4.42 0.12
C HIS A 77 7.24 3.26 0.61
N GLU A 78 7.74 2.48 1.55
CA GLU A 78 7.03 1.33 2.14
C GLU A 78 5.74 1.75 2.87
N LEU A 79 5.78 2.85 3.61
CA LEU A 79 4.61 3.38 4.30
C LEU A 79 3.56 3.94 3.33
N LEU A 80 3.96 4.51 2.20
CA LEU A 80 3.01 4.97 1.17
C LEU A 80 2.27 3.80 0.53
N VAL A 81 2.95 2.68 0.27
CA VAL A 81 2.29 1.44 -0.19
C VAL A 81 1.21 0.99 0.82
N THR A 82 1.57 0.94 2.11
CA THR A 82 0.61 0.58 3.17
C THR A 82 -0.54 1.57 3.25
N GLN A 83 -0.25 2.86 3.19
CA GLN A 83 -1.24 3.93 3.29
C GLN A 83 -2.21 3.95 2.10
N PHE A 84 -1.74 3.56 0.90
CA PHE A 84 -2.61 3.35 -0.26
C PHE A 84 -3.66 2.26 0.02
N LEU A 85 -3.24 1.10 0.53
CA LEU A 85 -4.15 -0.01 0.86
C LEU A 85 -5.16 0.39 1.95
N VAL A 86 -4.69 1.08 3.00
CA VAL A 86 -5.55 1.63 4.05
C VAL A 86 -6.58 2.60 3.47
N SER A 87 -6.13 3.50 2.59
CA SER A 87 -7.02 4.49 1.95
C SER A 87 -8.05 3.82 1.06
N LEU A 88 -7.68 2.75 0.35
CA LEU A 88 -8.57 1.95 -0.48
C LEU A 88 -9.68 1.31 0.38
N ILE A 89 -9.33 0.68 1.48
CA ILE A 89 -10.27 0.09 2.44
C ILE A 89 -11.19 1.17 3.05
N LYS A 90 -10.64 2.34 3.42
CA LYS A 90 -11.43 3.47 3.96
C LYS A 90 -12.44 4.05 2.98
N GLN A 91 -12.19 3.96 1.67
CA GLN A 91 -13.14 4.34 0.63
C GLN A 91 -14.23 3.28 0.39
N GLY A 92 -14.24 2.21 1.17
CA GLY A 92 -15.25 1.15 1.08
C GLY A 92 -14.95 0.08 0.03
N TYR A 93 -13.74 0.06 -0.55
CA TYR A 93 -13.33 -1.03 -1.43
C TYR A 93 -12.96 -2.27 -0.62
N GLU A 94 -13.41 -3.44 -1.04
CA GLU A 94 -13.04 -4.72 -0.44
C GLU A 94 -11.70 -5.17 -1.01
N LEU A 95 -10.63 -5.13 -0.20
CA LEU A 95 -9.32 -5.65 -0.59
C LEU A 95 -9.38 -7.18 -0.67
N LEU A 96 -9.17 -7.74 -1.85
CA LEU A 96 -9.16 -9.18 -2.09
C LEU A 96 -7.76 -9.78 -1.94
N SER A 97 -6.75 -9.12 -2.52
CA SER A 97 -5.36 -9.54 -2.40
C SER A 97 -4.40 -8.38 -2.60
N PHE A 98 -3.24 -8.51 -1.99
CA PHE A 98 -2.09 -7.66 -2.23
C PHE A 98 -0.83 -8.52 -2.30
N GLU A 99 -0.15 -8.48 -3.43
CA GLU A 99 1.15 -9.11 -3.62
C GLU A 99 2.22 -8.02 -3.69
N LYS A 100 3.16 -8.05 -2.76
CA LYS A 100 4.21 -7.06 -2.64
C LYS A 100 5.42 -7.43 -3.49
N THR A 101 5.89 -6.50 -4.31
CA THR A 101 7.06 -6.66 -5.17
C THR A 101 7.04 -7.96 -6.01
N PRO A 102 5.90 -8.27 -6.69
CA PRO A 102 5.80 -9.45 -7.52
C PRO A 102 6.70 -9.32 -8.75
N LYS A 103 7.23 -10.44 -9.23
CA LYS A 103 7.94 -10.47 -10.51
C LYS A 103 6.98 -10.81 -11.63
N VAL A 104 6.75 -9.87 -12.53
CA VAL A 104 5.88 -10.05 -13.71
C VAL A 104 6.72 -9.83 -14.96
N ALA A 105 7.05 -10.90 -15.65
CA ALA A 105 8.04 -10.89 -16.75
C ALA A 105 9.38 -10.32 -16.27
N ASP A 106 9.80 -9.18 -16.82
CA ASP A 106 11.05 -8.49 -16.49
C ASP A 106 10.85 -7.25 -15.60
N ILE A 107 9.62 -7.02 -15.14
CA ILE A 107 9.32 -5.91 -14.24
C ILE A 107 9.03 -6.40 -12.82
N ILE A 108 9.31 -5.52 -11.85
CA ILE A 108 8.96 -5.71 -10.44
C ILE A 108 8.22 -4.43 -10.03
N PRO A 109 6.86 -4.44 -10.01
CA PRO A 109 6.09 -3.36 -9.42
C PRO A 109 6.24 -3.35 -7.90
N ASP A 110 5.89 -2.25 -7.25
CA ASP A 110 5.84 -2.20 -5.78
C ASP A 110 4.73 -3.08 -5.21
N GLY A 111 3.69 -3.29 -6.00
CA GLY A 111 2.64 -4.26 -5.69
C GLY A 111 1.69 -4.54 -6.84
N ILE A 112 0.96 -5.66 -6.71
CA ILE A 112 -0.28 -5.93 -7.45
C ILE A 112 -1.40 -5.95 -6.42
N VAL A 113 -2.44 -5.15 -6.67
CA VAL A 113 -3.59 -5.00 -5.79
C VAL A 113 -4.84 -5.47 -6.52
N SER A 114 -5.60 -6.38 -5.89
CA SER A 114 -6.92 -6.80 -6.36
C SER A 114 -7.97 -6.40 -5.33
N PHE A 115 -9.05 -5.77 -5.77
CA PHE A 115 -10.11 -5.28 -4.91
C PHE A 115 -11.46 -5.26 -5.63
N LYS A 116 -12.56 -5.23 -4.86
CA LYS A 116 -13.90 -5.03 -5.39
C LYS A 116 -14.31 -3.56 -5.29
N SER A 117 -14.97 -3.10 -6.36
CA SER A 117 -15.69 -1.83 -6.43
C SER A 117 -17.13 -2.16 -6.85
N GLY A 118 -18.06 -2.21 -5.90
CA GLY A 118 -19.35 -2.84 -6.11
C GLY A 118 -19.18 -4.32 -6.46
N ASP A 119 -19.84 -4.77 -7.54
CA ASP A 119 -19.76 -6.17 -8.01
C ASP A 119 -18.54 -6.46 -8.91
N LYS A 120 -17.74 -5.44 -9.24
CA LYS A 120 -16.61 -5.59 -10.17
C LYS A 120 -15.30 -5.80 -9.44
N VAL A 121 -14.58 -6.83 -9.85
CA VAL A 121 -13.17 -7.02 -9.44
C VAL A 121 -12.29 -6.16 -10.31
N LYS A 122 -11.43 -5.38 -9.67
CA LYS A 122 -10.40 -4.56 -10.33
C LYS A 122 -9.02 -5.00 -9.87
N GLN A 123 -8.07 -4.94 -10.78
CA GLN A 123 -6.65 -5.18 -10.48
C GLN A 123 -5.81 -4.01 -10.98
N LEU A 124 -4.77 -3.67 -10.23
CA LEU A 124 -3.82 -2.65 -10.64
C LEU A 124 -2.38 -3.00 -10.25
N PHE A 125 -1.44 -2.51 -11.05
CA PHE A 125 -0.06 -2.34 -10.65
C PHE A 125 0.05 -1.09 -9.78
N LEU A 126 0.72 -1.20 -8.65
CA LEU A 126 1.02 -0.08 -7.75
C LEU A 126 2.49 0.30 -7.86
N GLU A 127 2.77 1.59 -8.02
CA GLU A 127 4.11 2.18 -8.01
C GLU A 127 4.16 3.39 -7.09
N VAL A 128 5.25 3.53 -6.36
CA VAL A 128 5.57 4.71 -5.56
C VAL A 128 6.85 5.35 -6.09
N GLN A 129 6.73 6.49 -6.72
CA GLN A 129 7.85 7.19 -7.37
C GLN A 129 8.20 8.47 -6.61
N LEU A 130 9.21 8.41 -5.73
CA LEU A 130 9.66 9.54 -4.90
C LEU A 130 10.92 10.24 -5.44
N SER A 131 11.63 9.61 -6.38
CA SER A 131 12.84 10.17 -7.00
C SER A 131 12.59 10.52 -8.46
N SER A 132 13.45 11.35 -9.03
CA SER A 132 13.44 11.61 -10.46
C SER A 132 13.67 10.32 -11.25
N GLY A 133 12.82 10.07 -12.21
CA GLY A 133 12.85 8.87 -13.04
C GLY A 133 11.51 8.67 -13.72
N ASP A 134 11.44 7.73 -14.65
CA ASP A 134 10.19 7.37 -15.34
C ASP A 134 9.88 5.90 -15.10
N CYS A 135 9.05 5.63 -14.09
CA CYS A 135 8.59 4.27 -13.80
C CYS A 135 7.63 3.75 -14.87
N ILE A 136 7.03 4.63 -15.71
CA ILE A 136 6.08 4.25 -16.75
C ILE A 136 6.78 3.47 -17.86
N LEU A 137 8.00 3.86 -18.21
CA LEU A 137 8.75 3.24 -19.30
C LEU A 137 8.98 1.73 -19.10
N LYS A 138 9.14 1.27 -17.84
CA LYS A 138 9.30 -0.18 -17.59
C LYS A 138 8.08 -1.00 -18.00
N TYR A 139 6.90 -0.37 -18.11
CA TYR A 139 5.65 -1.01 -18.53
C TYR A 139 5.39 -0.98 -20.05
N SER A 140 6.20 -0.26 -20.82
CA SER A 140 5.95 -0.01 -22.26
C SER A 140 5.65 -1.25 -23.08
N ASN A 141 6.25 -2.38 -22.75
CA ASN A 141 6.11 -3.64 -23.49
C ASN A 141 5.47 -4.77 -22.68
N ILE A 142 4.86 -4.48 -21.53
CA ILE A 142 4.41 -5.53 -20.61
C ILE A 142 3.40 -6.47 -21.24
N LYS A 143 2.42 -5.94 -22.00
CA LYS A 143 1.39 -6.76 -22.67
C LYS A 143 1.92 -7.68 -23.76
N ASN A 144 3.07 -7.35 -24.35
CA ASN A 144 3.73 -8.21 -25.36
C ASN A 144 4.56 -9.32 -24.73
N LYS A 145 4.86 -9.21 -23.41
CA LYS A 145 5.74 -10.12 -22.69
C LYS A 145 5.02 -11.14 -21.83
N VAL A 146 3.72 -10.95 -21.60
CA VAL A 146 2.93 -11.78 -20.69
C VAL A 146 1.76 -12.38 -21.44
N SER A 147 1.61 -13.70 -21.36
CA SER A 147 0.57 -14.48 -22.04
C SER A 147 -0.70 -14.71 -21.18
N TYR A 148 -0.74 -14.17 -19.96
CA TYR A 148 -1.88 -14.30 -19.06
C TYR A 148 -2.43 -12.91 -18.70
N ASP A 149 -3.63 -12.88 -18.12
CA ASP A 149 -4.27 -11.66 -17.71
C ASP A 149 -3.41 -10.92 -16.67
N ILE A 150 -3.06 -9.68 -17.01
CA ILE A 150 -2.33 -8.77 -16.13
C ILE A 150 -3.21 -7.56 -15.84
N PRO A 151 -2.95 -6.84 -14.72
CA PRO A 151 -3.65 -5.58 -14.46
C PRO A 151 -3.62 -4.64 -15.66
N SER A 152 -4.78 -4.08 -16.00
CA SER A 152 -4.93 -3.09 -17.07
C SER A 152 -4.72 -1.65 -16.58
N THR A 153 -4.49 -1.47 -15.29
CA THR A 153 -4.32 -0.16 -14.64
C THR A 153 -2.95 -0.11 -13.96
N LEU A 154 -2.23 0.98 -14.19
CA LEU A 154 -1.02 1.35 -13.44
C LEU A 154 -1.35 2.56 -12.57
N TYR A 155 -1.29 2.40 -11.26
CA TYR A 155 -1.50 3.47 -10.30
C TYR A 155 -0.16 3.92 -9.73
N ILE A 156 0.17 5.20 -9.91
CA ILE A 156 1.45 5.79 -9.52
C ILE A 156 1.20 6.83 -8.44
N ILE A 157 1.87 6.67 -7.31
CA ILE A 157 1.88 7.63 -6.21
C ILE A 157 3.19 8.42 -6.31
N THR A 158 3.12 9.74 -6.46
CA THR A 158 4.31 10.55 -6.65
C THR A 158 4.14 12.00 -6.18
N ASN A 159 5.25 12.63 -5.80
CA ASN A 159 5.35 14.09 -5.61
C ASN A 159 6.06 14.78 -6.79
N GLN A 160 6.37 14.03 -7.86
CA GLN A 160 7.08 14.54 -9.02
C GLN A 160 6.10 14.92 -10.13
N GLN A 161 6.47 15.92 -10.92
CA GLN A 161 5.79 16.17 -12.19
C GLN A 161 6.25 15.10 -13.19
N MET A 162 5.34 14.22 -13.57
CA MET A 162 5.62 13.17 -14.54
C MET A 162 5.12 13.57 -15.93
N LYS A 163 5.96 13.33 -16.93
CA LYS A 163 5.51 13.40 -18.32
C LYS A 163 4.62 12.19 -18.59
N TYR A 164 3.43 12.45 -19.08
CA TYR A 164 2.47 11.40 -19.38
C TYR A 164 2.85 10.70 -20.70
N THR A 165 3.21 9.43 -20.62
CA THR A 165 3.41 8.57 -21.77
C THR A 165 2.27 7.55 -21.84
N LYS A 166 1.46 7.59 -22.90
CA LYS A 166 0.38 6.63 -23.08
C LYS A 166 0.93 5.26 -23.44
N ILE A 167 0.58 4.23 -22.67
CA ILE A 167 0.92 2.84 -22.97
C ILE A 167 -0.33 2.15 -23.51
N ARG A 168 -0.22 1.49 -24.66
CA ARG A 168 -1.35 0.78 -25.26
C ARG A 168 -1.88 -0.32 -24.33
N GLY A 169 -3.16 -0.21 -23.98
CA GLY A 169 -3.88 -1.18 -23.14
C GLY A 169 -3.52 -1.15 -21.66
N LEU A 170 -2.92 -0.06 -21.19
CA LEU A 170 -2.67 0.20 -19.76
C LEU A 170 -3.20 1.60 -19.43
N ASP A 171 -4.18 1.67 -18.55
CA ASP A 171 -4.69 2.92 -18.02
C ASP A 171 -3.73 3.42 -16.93
N ILE A 172 -3.28 4.67 -17.05
CA ILE A 172 -2.31 5.23 -16.10
C ILE A 172 -3.01 6.27 -15.24
N ILE A 173 -2.97 6.05 -13.93
CA ILE A 173 -3.46 6.97 -12.90
C ILE A 173 -2.25 7.49 -12.13
N ILE A 174 -2.01 8.80 -12.18
CA ILE A 174 -0.97 9.44 -11.38
C ILE A 174 -1.66 10.20 -10.26
N ASP A 175 -1.34 9.89 -9.02
CA ASP A 175 -1.91 10.52 -7.83
C ASP A 175 -0.82 11.11 -6.94
N ASP A 176 -1.21 12.04 -6.08
CA ASP A 176 -0.31 12.66 -5.12
C ASP A 176 -0.12 11.79 -3.85
N LEU A 177 0.78 12.23 -2.98
CA LEU A 177 1.05 11.52 -1.72
C LEU A 177 -0.12 11.55 -0.72
N ASN A 178 -1.17 12.33 -0.98
CA ASN A 178 -2.38 12.40 -0.17
C ASN A 178 -3.51 11.54 -0.73
N PHE A 179 -3.28 10.87 -1.87
CA PHE A 179 -4.28 10.03 -2.55
C PHE A 179 -5.54 10.81 -2.96
N SER A 180 -5.37 12.01 -3.50
CA SER A 180 -6.48 12.90 -3.82
C SER A 180 -7.44 12.29 -4.85
N LYS A 181 -6.93 11.60 -5.87
CA LYS A 181 -7.76 10.92 -6.88
C LYS A 181 -8.48 9.70 -6.31
N LEU A 182 -7.78 8.89 -5.48
CA LEU A 182 -8.40 7.75 -4.83
C LEU A 182 -9.55 8.21 -3.93
N LYS A 183 -9.33 9.24 -3.11
CA LYS A 183 -10.35 9.84 -2.24
C LYS A 183 -11.49 10.50 -3.01
N GLY A 184 -11.22 10.97 -4.23
CA GLY A 184 -12.23 11.48 -5.17
C GLY A 184 -13.07 10.39 -5.86
N GLY A 185 -12.86 9.11 -5.56
CA GLY A 185 -13.69 8.02 -6.07
C GLY A 185 -13.33 7.56 -7.48
N ILE A 186 -12.06 7.62 -7.87
CA ILE A 186 -11.62 7.27 -9.25
C ILE A 186 -11.98 5.84 -9.69
N PHE A 187 -12.30 4.95 -8.76
CA PHE A 187 -12.69 3.57 -9.04
C PHE A 187 -14.20 3.30 -8.87
N GLN A 188 -14.98 4.32 -8.55
CA GLN A 188 -16.44 4.21 -8.42
C GLN A 188 -17.13 4.04 -9.77
#